data_1c54c498324639e4b4f106a361ac0329
#
_entry.id   1c54c498324639e4b4f106a361ac0329
#
_cell.length_a   1.000
_cell.length_b   1.000
_cell.length_c   1.000
_cell.angle_alpha   90.00
_cell.angle_beta   90.00
_cell.angle_gamma   90.00
#
_symmetry.space_group_name_H-M   'P 1'
#
loop_
_entity.id
_entity.type
_entity.pdbx_description
1 polymer ?
#
loop_
_entity_poly.entity_id
_entity_poly.type
_entity_poly.pdbx_seq_one_letter_code
_entity_poly.pdbx_strand_id
1 'polypeptide(L)'
;FFPWKNTLNLPAIYENKQVLDVFPTNDSFIENINISHNKIVDQGDFLIELNNPELINSIEKANSRIQLIKEKLNRRIGSAEDISNLIILENELEKEIEILKSLNDQKDKLSIYAPISGKITDLSNFSTNQWVNRSTKLFSIINSDSSHVIAFVEENDLNKINEELTAVFIAKNDE
;
A
#
# COMPACT_ATOMS: atom_id res chain seq x y z
N PHE A 1 -32.46 40.36 28.77
CA PHE A 1 -32.40 38.86 28.85
C PHE A 1 -31.12 38.44 28.21
N PHE A 2 -30.08 38.09 28.97
CA PHE A 2 -28.90 37.44 28.48
C PHE A 2 -29.17 35.91 28.50
N PRO A 3 -29.13 35.20 27.37
CA PRO A 3 -29.21 33.77 27.39
C PRO A 3 -27.89 33.22 27.99
N TRP A 4 -27.98 32.62 29.15
CA TRP A 4 -26.86 31.91 29.76
C TRP A 4 -26.52 30.70 28.84
N LYS A 5 -25.37 30.76 28.18
CA LYS A 5 -24.86 29.59 27.48
C LYS A 5 -24.38 28.59 28.53
N ASN A 6 -25.14 27.55 28.75
CA ASN A 6 -24.68 26.41 29.54
C ASN A 6 -23.54 25.74 28.75
N THR A 7 -22.33 25.81 29.29
CA THR A 7 -21.17 25.15 28.73
C THR A 7 -20.88 23.93 29.59
N LEU A 8 -20.84 22.75 28.96
CA LEU A 8 -20.49 21.49 29.60
C LEU A 8 -19.07 21.14 29.20
N ASN A 9 -18.17 20.97 30.17
CA ASN A 9 -16.80 20.51 29.91
C ASN A 9 -16.74 19.01 30.10
N LEU A 10 -16.44 18.28 29.04
CA LEU A 10 -16.38 16.83 29.02
C LEU A 10 -14.95 16.37 28.75
N PRO A 11 -14.49 15.31 29.42
CA PRO A 11 -13.26 14.65 28.99
C PRO A 11 -13.47 14.04 27.61
N ALA A 12 -12.54 14.30 26.70
CA ALA A 12 -12.63 13.80 25.32
C ALA A 12 -11.27 13.30 24.83
N ILE A 13 -11.32 12.30 24.00
CA ILE A 13 -10.16 11.71 23.34
C ILE A 13 -10.28 11.98 21.84
N TYR A 14 -9.22 12.51 21.25
CA TYR A 14 -9.09 12.62 19.80
C TYR A 14 -8.54 11.31 19.26
N GLU A 15 -9.26 10.70 18.36
CA GLU A 15 -8.89 9.41 17.75
C GLU A 15 -8.78 9.54 16.23
N ASN A 16 -7.61 9.16 15.71
CA ASN A 16 -7.41 9.00 14.27
C ASN A 16 -7.95 7.64 13.84
N LYS A 17 -8.98 7.63 13.01
CA LYS A 17 -9.66 6.39 12.62
C LYS A 17 -8.88 5.54 11.63
N GLN A 18 -7.96 6.12 10.89
CA GLN A 18 -7.26 5.39 9.83
C GLN A 18 -5.77 5.73 9.80
N VAL A 19 -4.99 4.85 10.40
CA VAL A 19 -3.54 4.81 10.25
C VAL A 19 -3.21 3.56 9.42
N LEU A 20 -2.51 3.74 8.33
CA LEU A 20 -2.09 2.65 7.45
C LEU A 20 -0.58 2.58 7.41
N ASP A 21 -0.04 1.44 7.86
CA ASP A 21 1.38 1.13 7.78
C ASP A 21 1.70 0.53 6.40
N VAL A 22 2.76 1.01 5.77
CA VAL A 22 3.20 0.57 4.45
C VAL A 22 4.49 -0.23 4.57
N PHE A 23 4.47 -1.43 3.96
CA PHE A 23 5.56 -2.38 3.94
C PHE A 23 5.90 -2.77 2.50
N PRO A 24 7.16 -3.19 2.22
CA PRO A 24 7.50 -3.78 0.94
C PRO A 24 6.73 -5.09 0.71
N THR A 25 6.33 -5.34 -0.51
CA THR A 25 5.69 -6.64 -0.87
C THR A 25 6.71 -7.77 -0.95
N ASN A 26 7.92 -7.46 -1.37
CA ASN A 26 9.06 -8.38 -1.52
C ASN A 26 10.31 -7.77 -0.91
N ASP A 27 11.25 -8.65 -0.55
CA ASP A 27 12.59 -8.24 -0.17
C ASP A 27 13.25 -7.52 -1.34
N SER A 28 13.76 -6.31 -1.11
CA SER A 28 14.18 -5.41 -2.20
C SER A 28 15.20 -4.39 -1.70
N PHE A 29 15.84 -3.69 -2.62
CA PHE A 29 16.64 -2.50 -2.34
C PHE A 29 15.81 -1.24 -2.59
N ILE A 30 16.03 -0.20 -1.81
CA ILE A 30 15.45 1.11 -2.08
C ILE A 30 16.23 1.75 -3.23
N GLU A 31 15.54 2.04 -4.33
CA GLU A 31 16.14 2.70 -5.49
C GLU A 31 15.97 4.21 -5.41
N ASN A 32 14.74 4.68 -5.14
CA ASN A 32 14.44 6.09 -5.04
C ASN A 32 13.40 6.37 -3.95
N ILE A 33 13.54 7.52 -3.26
CA ILE A 33 12.62 7.96 -2.20
C ILE A 33 12.10 9.34 -2.58
N ASN A 34 10.78 9.45 -2.83
CA ASN A 34 10.11 10.70 -3.20
C ASN A 34 9.20 11.24 -2.09
N ILE A 35 9.47 10.85 -0.85
CA ILE A 35 8.68 11.26 0.32
C ILE A 35 9.56 11.92 1.38
N SER A 36 8.91 12.72 2.21
CA SER A 36 9.51 13.31 3.40
C SER A 36 8.54 13.21 4.59
N HIS A 37 9.07 13.30 5.78
CA HIS A 37 8.25 13.32 6.99
C HIS A 37 7.28 14.51 6.97
N ASN A 38 6.04 14.27 7.38
CA ASN A 38 4.93 15.25 7.36
C ASN A 38 4.44 15.70 5.98
N LYS A 39 4.90 15.12 4.87
CA LYS A 39 4.37 15.41 3.54
C LYS A 39 2.91 14.94 3.45
N ILE A 40 2.05 15.77 2.89
CA ILE A 40 0.67 15.40 2.51
C ILE A 40 0.74 14.76 1.13
N VAL A 41 0.03 13.66 0.96
CA VAL A 41 -0.04 12.88 -0.29
C VAL A 41 -1.50 12.55 -0.61
N ASP A 42 -1.79 12.46 -1.89
CA ASP A 42 -3.07 11.99 -2.39
C ASP A 42 -3.00 10.50 -2.75
N GLN A 43 -4.14 9.83 -2.70
CA GLN A 43 -4.24 8.43 -3.12
C GLN A 43 -3.73 8.27 -4.56
N GLY A 44 -2.78 7.36 -4.76
CA GLY A 44 -2.15 7.10 -6.05
C GLY A 44 -0.85 7.89 -6.29
N ASP A 45 -0.45 8.78 -5.40
CA ASP A 45 0.85 9.45 -5.51
C ASP A 45 2.00 8.43 -5.42
N PHE A 46 3.00 8.60 -6.31
CA PHE A 46 4.21 7.81 -6.29
C PHE A 46 5.12 8.20 -5.12
N LEU A 47 5.54 7.24 -4.31
CA LEU A 47 6.23 7.48 -3.05
C LEU A 47 7.65 6.92 -2.99
N ILE A 48 7.82 5.64 -3.28
CA ILE A 48 9.11 4.94 -3.20
C ILE A 48 9.24 3.99 -4.39
N GLU A 49 10.43 3.96 -4.98
CA GLU A 49 10.85 2.94 -5.94
C GLU A 49 11.74 1.92 -5.24
N LEU A 50 11.39 0.65 -5.41
CA LEU A 50 12.18 -0.48 -4.96
C LEU A 50 12.78 -1.20 -6.15
N ASN A 51 13.91 -1.87 -5.94
CA ASN A 51 14.58 -2.68 -6.93
C ASN A 51 14.81 -4.09 -6.39
N ASN A 52 14.46 -5.09 -7.20
CA ASN A 52 14.74 -6.49 -6.91
C ASN A 52 15.41 -7.15 -8.14
N PRO A 53 16.73 -7.24 -8.16
CA PRO A 53 17.48 -7.82 -9.30
C PRO A 53 17.14 -9.29 -9.57
N GLU A 54 16.79 -10.06 -8.53
CA GLU A 54 16.40 -11.48 -8.68
C GLU A 54 15.08 -11.60 -9.41
N LEU A 55 14.13 -10.73 -9.13
CA LEU A 55 12.85 -10.67 -9.82
C LEU A 55 13.02 -10.28 -11.27
N ILE A 56 13.85 -9.28 -11.56
CA ILE A 56 14.15 -8.84 -12.94
C ILE A 56 14.79 -9.99 -13.72
N ASN A 57 15.77 -10.67 -13.15
CA ASN A 57 16.41 -11.84 -13.76
C ASN A 57 15.41 -13.00 -14.01
N SER A 58 14.46 -13.19 -13.08
CA SER A 58 13.41 -14.20 -13.23
C SER A 58 12.46 -13.89 -14.38
N ILE A 59 12.11 -12.62 -14.58
CA ILE A 59 11.31 -12.14 -15.72
C ILE A 59 12.05 -12.38 -17.03
N GLU A 60 13.33 -12.07 -17.10
CA GLU A 60 14.15 -12.30 -18.31
C GLU A 60 14.25 -13.79 -18.65
N LYS A 61 14.42 -14.65 -17.65
CA LYS A 61 14.44 -16.10 -17.83
C LYS A 61 13.10 -16.64 -18.34
N ALA A 62 11.97 -16.17 -17.78
CA ALA A 62 10.64 -16.58 -18.22
C ALA A 62 10.39 -16.14 -19.67
N ASN A 63 10.75 -14.91 -20.04
CA ASN A 63 10.67 -14.43 -21.42
C ASN A 63 11.50 -15.28 -22.38
N SER A 64 12.73 -15.64 -22.01
CA SER A 64 13.61 -16.49 -22.82
C SER A 64 13.03 -17.89 -23.03
N ARG A 65 12.41 -18.49 -21.99
CA ARG A 65 11.74 -19.79 -22.09
C ARG A 65 10.53 -19.73 -23.02
N ILE A 66 9.69 -18.69 -22.87
CA ILE A 66 8.53 -18.47 -23.76
C ILE A 66 8.99 -18.38 -25.21
N GLN A 67 10.07 -17.65 -25.49
CA GLN A 67 10.61 -17.53 -26.85
C GLN A 67 11.08 -18.88 -27.39
N LEU A 68 11.82 -19.66 -26.58
CA LEU A 68 12.28 -21.00 -26.98
C LEU A 68 11.12 -21.96 -27.28
N ILE A 69 10.04 -21.92 -26.45
CA ILE A 69 8.88 -22.78 -26.71
C ILE A 69 8.18 -22.36 -28.01
N LYS A 70 7.99 -21.06 -28.24
CA LYS A 70 7.42 -20.53 -29.49
C LYS A 70 8.23 -20.93 -30.72
N GLU A 71 9.55 -20.87 -30.63
CA GLU A 71 10.44 -21.35 -31.74
C GLU A 71 10.28 -22.84 -31.98
N LYS A 72 10.15 -23.66 -30.92
CA LYS A 72 9.89 -25.11 -31.06
C LYS A 72 8.53 -25.37 -31.70
N LEU A 73 7.49 -24.66 -31.33
CA LEU A 73 6.16 -24.75 -31.92
C LEU A 73 6.19 -24.40 -33.42
N ASN A 74 6.91 -23.35 -33.81
CA ASN A 74 7.02 -22.92 -35.21
C ASN A 74 7.79 -23.89 -36.10
N ARG A 75 8.68 -24.70 -35.55
CA ARG A 75 9.50 -25.66 -36.33
C ARG A 75 8.82 -27.02 -36.61
N ARG A 76 7.73 -27.34 -35.89
CA ARG A 76 7.10 -28.67 -35.94
C ARG A 76 5.77 -28.67 -36.69
N ILE A 77 5.80 -28.55 -37.97
CA ILE A 77 4.61 -28.76 -38.82
C ILE A 77 4.89 -29.93 -39.77
N GLY A 78 4.42 -31.16 -39.48
CA GLY A 78 4.53 -32.20 -40.45
C GLY A 78 4.22 -33.68 -40.12
N SER A 79 4.03 -34.14 -38.89
CA SER A 79 3.74 -35.55 -38.58
C SER A 79 2.70 -35.76 -37.47
N ALA A 80 2.07 -36.98 -37.44
CA ALA A 80 1.07 -37.31 -36.42
C ALA A 80 1.64 -37.42 -34.98
N GLU A 81 2.92 -37.78 -34.86
CA GLU A 81 3.66 -37.82 -33.61
C GLU A 81 3.89 -36.39 -33.06
N ASP A 82 3.83 -35.39 -33.93
CA ASP A 82 3.95 -33.98 -33.62
C ASP A 82 2.70 -33.42 -32.91
N ILE A 83 1.52 -34.00 -33.09
CA ILE A 83 0.27 -33.47 -32.48
C ILE A 83 0.28 -33.61 -30.96
N SER A 84 0.69 -34.76 -30.41
CA SER A 84 0.80 -34.97 -28.98
C SER A 84 1.86 -34.06 -28.34
N ASN A 85 2.98 -33.87 -29.04
CA ASN A 85 4.05 -32.98 -28.62
C ASN A 85 3.65 -31.51 -28.72
N LEU A 86 2.78 -31.13 -29.67
CA LEU A 86 2.22 -29.79 -29.81
C LEU A 86 1.37 -29.42 -28.57
N ILE A 87 0.46 -30.32 -28.15
CA ILE A 87 -0.38 -30.11 -26.98
C ILE A 87 0.48 -29.92 -25.72
N ILE A 88 1.54 -30.68 -25.57
CA ILE A 88 2.46 -30.54 -24.42
C ILE A 88 3.17 -29.18 -24.46
N LEU A 89 3.66 -28.76 -25.63
CA LEU A 89 4.34 -27.47 -25.80
C LEU A 89 3.38 -26.28 -25.62
N GLU A 90 2.14 -26.40 -26.07
CA GLU A 90 1.10 -25.37 -25.85
C GLU A 90 0.79 -25.23 -24.36
N ASN A 91 0.61 -26.35 -23.65
CA ASN A 91 0.39 -26.31 -22.19
C ASN A 91 1.62 -25.73 -21.43
N GLU A 92 2.84 -26.05 -21.88
CA GLU A 92 4.08 -25.51 -21.33
C GLU A 92 4.17 -24.00 -21.58
N LEU A 93 3.78 -23.54 -22.78
CA LEU A 93 3.73 -22.12 -23.12
C LEU A 93 2.73 -21.35 -22.24
N GLU A 94 1.53 -21.89 -22.09
CA GLU A 94 0.49 -21.28 -21.24
C GLU A 94 0.97 -21.14 -19.80
N LYS A 95 1.56 -22.19 -19.24
CA LYS A 95 2.14 -22.15 -17.88
C LYS A 95 3.24 -21.10 -17.73
N GLU A 96 4.16 -20.99 -18.69
CA GLU A 96 5.24 -19.98 -18.62
C GLU A 96 4.68 -18.55 -18.77
N ILE A 97 3.61 -18.35 -19.55
CA ILE A 97 2.91 -17.07 -19.66
C ILE A 97 2.27 -16.68 -18.32
N GLU A 98 1.62 -17.61 -17.61
CA GLU A 98 1.07 -17.38 -16.28
C GLU A 98 2.16 -17.02 -15.26
N ILE A 99 3.30 -17.73 -15.30
CA ILE A 99 4.45 -17.40 -14.46
C ILE A 99 4.95 -15.98 -14.75
N LEU A 100 5.13 -15.63 -16.03
CA LEU A 100 5.56 -14.28 -16.42
C LEU A 100 4.58 -13.21 -15.95
N LYS A 101 3.28 -13.46 -16.07
CA LYS A 101 2.24 -12.55 -15.56
C LYS A 101 2.40 -12.33 -14.06
N SER A 102 2.54 -13.40 -13.27
CA SER A 102 2.74 -13.31 -11.82
C SER A 102 4.01 -12.55 -11.44
N LEU A 103 5.10 -12.72 -12.19
CA LEU A 103 6.35 -12.00 -11.97
C LEU A 103 6.21 -10.50 -12.30
N ASN A 104 5.47 -10.15 -13.37
CA ASN A 104 5.17 -8.75 -13.69
C ASN A 104 4.28 -8.10 -12.63
N ASP A 105 3.25 -8.79 -12.12
CA ASP A 105 2.43 -8.31 -11.02
C ASP A 105 3.26 -8.04 -9.74
N GLN A 106 4.33 -8.81 -9.52
CA GLN A 106 5.28 -8.56 -8.43
C GLN A 106 6.19 -7.36 -8.73
N LYS A 107 6.59 -7.18 -10.00
CA LYS A 107 7.40 -6.04 -10.44
C LYS A 107 6.63 -4.73 -10.28
N ASP A 108 5.35 -4.70 -10.63
CA ASP A 108 4.50 -3.51 -10.48
C ASP A 108 4.38 -3.07 -9.01
N LYS A 109 4.49 -4.01 -8.07
CA LYS A 109 4.49 -3.74 -6.63
C LYS A 109 5.82 -3.23 -6.08
N LEU A 110 6.87 -3.13 -6.90
CA LEU A 110 8.12 -2.48 -6.51
C LEU A 110 7.97 -0.96 -6.52
N SER A 111 7.06 -0.40 -7.31
CA SER A 111 6.68 1.01 -7.23
C SER A 111 5.58 1.17 -6.18
N ILE A 112 5.92 1.84 -5.09
CA ILE A 112 5.00 2.05 -3.97
C ILE A 112 4.26 3.36 -4.16
N TYR A 113 2.94 3.26 -4.24
CA TYR A 113 2.02 4.39 -4.35
C TYR A 113 1.25 4.57 -3.03
N ALA A 114 0.74 5.78 -2.79
CA ALA A 114 -0.11 6.07 -1.65
C ALA A 114 -1.43 5.30 -1.74
N PRO A 115 -1.73 4.38 -0.82
CA PRO A 115 -2.97 3.61 -0.85
C PRO A 115 -4.18 4.44 -0.42
N ILE A 116 -3.97 5.51 0.34
CA ILE A 116 -4.97 6.48 0.81
C ILE A 116 -4.38 7.88 0.78
N SER A 117 -5.22 8.90 0.69
CA SER A 117 -4.81 10.28 0.92
C SER A 117 -4.57 10.52 2.40
N GLY A 118 -3.54 11.32 2.74
CA GLY A 118 -3.23 11.62 4.12
C GLY A 118 -1.83 12.19 4.32
N LYS A 119 -1.40 12.21 5.56
CA LYS A 119 -0.10 12.73 5.99
C LYS A 119 0.86 11.59 6.29
N ILE A 120 2.06 11.66 5.74
CA ILE A 120 3.13 10.67 6.01
C ILE A 120 3.71 10.92 7.40
N THR A 121 3.75 9.84 8.18
CA THR A 121 4.33 9.79 9.52
C THR A 121 5.21 8.55 9.66
N ASP A 122 5.94 8.45 10.75
CA ASP A 122 6.80 7.30 11.08
C ASP A 122 7.72 6.86 9.91
N LEU A 123 8.15 7.86 9.11
CA LEU A 123 9.09 7.60 8.03
C LEU A 123 10.43 7.15 8.63
N SER A 124 10.83 5.92 8.37
CA SER A 124 12.14 5.41 8.76
C SER A 124 13.24 6.08 7.93
N ASN A 125 14.40 6.30 8.56
CA ASN A 125 15.55 6.86 7.86
C ASN A 125 16.16 5.81 6.93
N PHE A 126 15.76 5.83 5.67
CA PHE A 126 16.32 4.96 4.64
C PHE A 126 17.31 5.69 3.75
N SER A 127 18.26 4.93 3.26
CA SER A 127 19.22 5.38 2.24
C SER A 127 18.96 4.64 0.93
N THR A 128 19.28 5.27 -0.20
CA THR A 128 19.31 4.60 -1.50
C THR A 128 20.25 3.39 -1.44
N ASN A 129 19.89 2.31 -2.09
CA ASN A 129 20.54 0.99 -2.06
C ASN A 129 20.49 0.27 -0.70
N GLN A 130 19.67 0.73 0.25
CA GLN A 130 19.45 0.01 1.49
C GLN A 130 18.53 -1.18 1.25
N TRP A 131 18.88 -2.33 1.80
CA TRP A 131 18.05 -3.53 1.82
C TRP A 131 16.87 -3.38 2.78
N VAL A 132 15.68 -3.74 2.33
CA VAL A 132 14.46 -3.80 3.12
C VAL A 132 13.76 -5.12 2.87
N ASN A 133 13.12 -5.66 3.90
CA ASN A 133 12.35 -6.90 3.81
C ASN A 133 10.86 -6.64 4.07
N ARG A 134 10.03 -7.66 3.88
CA ARG A 134 8.56 -7.59 4.06
C ARG A 134 8.11 -7.16 5.45
N SER A 135 8.96 -7.27 6.47
CA SER A 135 8.67 -6.87 7.86
C SER A 135 9.16 -5.47 8.18
N THR A 136 9.87 -4.83 7.25
CA THR A 136 10.39 -3.47 7.43
C THR A 136 9.29 -2.47 7.15
N LYS A 137 8.80 -1.78 8.20
CA LYS A 137 7.85 -0.67 8.01
C LYS A 137 8.56 0.49 7.33
N LEU A 138 8.05 0.91 6.17
CA LEU A 138 8.62 2.04 5.43
C LEU A 138 8.16 3.37 5.99
N PHE A 139 6.86 3.52 6.16
CA PHE A 139 6.21 4.70 6.72
C PHE A 139 4.76 4.37 7.11
N SER A 140 4.09 5.32 7.77
CA SER A 140 2.64 5.27 8.01
C SER A 140 1.97 6.44 7.30
N ILE A 141 0.73 6.26 6.87
CA ILE A 141 -0.14 7.34 6.38
C ILE A 141 -1.30 7.51 7.35
N ILE A 142 -1.52 8.73 7.81
CA ILE A 142 -2.65 9.10 8.65
C ILE A 142 -3.64 9.89 7.80
N ASN A 143 -4.85 9.37 7.67
CA ASN A 143 -5.95 10.12 7.07
C ASN A 143 -6.60 11.02 8.11
N SER A 144 -6.40 12.34 7.97
CA SER A 144 -6.94 13.35 8.89
C SER A 144 -8.46 13.51 8.76
N ASP A 145 -9.03 13.21 7.58
CA ASP A 145 -10.46 13.41 7.30
C ASP A 145 -11.35 12.38 8.02
N SER A 146 -10.75 11.30 8.52
CA SER A 146 -11.43 10.26 9.29
C SER A 146 -11.32 10.43 10.80
N SER A 147 -10.81 11.56 11.26
CA SER A 147 -10.63 11.84 12.68
C SER A 147 -11.96 12.13 13.37
N HIS A 148 -12.14 11.62 14.57
CA HIS A 148 -13.30 11.92 15.39
C HIS A 148 -12.88 12.15 16.83
N VAL A 149 -13.74 12.87 17.55
CA VAL A 149 -13.57 13.12 18.97
C VAL A 149 -14.61 12.30 19.72
N ILE A 150 -14.17 11.45 20.64
CA ILE A 150 -15.03 10.72 21.55
C ILE A 150 -15.06 11.45 22.87
N ALA A 151 -16.21 12.01 23.23
CA ALA A 151 -16.43 12.64 24.52
C ALA A 151 -17.17 11.68 25.48
N PHE A 152 -16.73 11.63 26.72
CA PHE A 152 -17.35 10.81 27.75
C PHE A 152 -18.31 11.67 28.59
N VAL A 153 -19.57 11.27 28.62
CA VAL A 153 -20.64 11.97 29.28
C VAL A 153 -21.11 11.16 30.48
N GLU A 154 -21.27 11.82 31.64
CA GLU A 154 -21.90 11.18 32.78
C GLU A 154 -23.41 11.09 32.58
N GLU A 155 -24.03 10.02 33.13
CA GLU A 155 -25.46 9.75 32.98
C GLU A 155 -26.36 10.91 33.37
N ASN A 156 -25.97 11.69 34.39
CA ASN A 156 -26.71 12.86 34.86
C ASN A 156 -26.70 14.05 33.87
N ASP A 157 -25.75 14.05 32.93
CA ASP A 157 -25.58 15.12 31.95
C ASP A 157 -26.11 14.77 30.57
N LEU A 158 -26.54 13.51 30.35
CA LEU A 158 -27.09 13.04 29.07
C LEU A 158 -28.29 13.90 28.60
N ASN A 159 -29.15 14.34 29.52
CA ASN A 159 -30.32 15.16 29.20
C ASN A 159 -29.99 16.60 28.73
N LYS A 160 -28.72 17.00 28.85
CA LYS A 160 -28.22 18.31 28.40
C LYS A 160 -27.63 18.27 26.98
N ILE A 161 -27.50 17.06 26.40
CA ILE A 161 -26.91 16.85 25.10
C ILE A 161 -28.03 16.55 24.10
N ASN A 162 -28.01 17.27 22.98
CA ASN A 162 -28.85 16.99 21.84
C ASN A 162 -28.01 17.08 20.52
N GLU A 163 -28.56 16.64 19.41
CA GLU A 163 -27.87 16.61 18.11
C GLU A 163 -27.53 18.00 17.53
N GLU A 164 -28.12 19.08 18.09
CA GLU A 164 -27.92 20.45 17.60
C GLU A 164 -26.81 21.20 18.34
N LEU A 165 -26.12 20.59 19.31
CA LEU A 165 -25.10 21.25 20.10
C LEU A 165 -23.80 21.41 19.28
N THR A 166 -23.22 22.60 19.40
CA THR A 166 -21.87 22.88 18.90
C THR A 166 -20.86 22.53 19.97
N ALA A 167 -19.89 21.65 19.64
CA ALA A 167 -18.79 21.28 20.51
C ALA A 167 -17.48 21.91 20.02
N VAL A 168 -16.64 22.34 20.97
CA VAL A 168 -15.27 22.79 20.70
C VAL A 168 -14.31 21.87 21.44
N PHE A 169 -13.43 21.20 20.70
CA PHE A 169 -12.37 20.38 21.26
C PHE A 169 -11.14 21.24 21.53
N ILE A 170 -10.66 21.24 22.76
CA ILE A 170 -9.44 21.93 23.18
C ILE A 170 -8.42 20.89 23.61
N ALA A 171 -7.38 20.70 22.78
CA ALA A 171 -6.27 19.82 23.14
C ALA A 171 -5.46 20.44 24.29
N LYS A 172 -5.29 19.72 25.39
CA LYS A 172 -4.26 20.05 26.38
C LYS A 172 -2.97 19.42 25.91
N ASN A 173 -1.99 20.24 25.57
CA ASN A 173 -0.62 19.76 25.45
C ASN A 173 -0.11 19.55 26.87
N ASP A 174 0.14 18.31 27.27
CA ASP A 174 0.96 18.03 28.43
C ASP A 174 2.42 18.37 28.02
N GLU A 175 2.96 19.43 28.64
CA GLU A 175 4.39 19.76 28.60
C GLU A 175 5.20 18.75 29.40
#